data_51d45ecda0a6e870ce2f5b53a38c1db0
#
_entry.id   51d45ecda0a6e870ce2f5b53a38c1db0
#
_cell.length_a   1.000
_cell.length_b   1.000
_cell.length_c   1.000
_cell.angle_alpha   90.00
_cell.angle_beta   90.00
_cell.angle_gamma   90.00
#
_symmetry.space_group_name_H-M   'P 1'
#
loop_
_entity.id
_entity.type
_entity.pdbx_description
1 polymer ?
#
loop_
_entity_poly.entity_id
_entity_poly.type
_entity_poly.pdbx_seq_one_letter_code
_entity_poly.pdbx_strand_id
1 'polypeptide(L)'
;MKQDPVIERFLDNLWAERGLSDNSLQSYRHDLIHLQKRLAGRDVVLMNASREDLLSVLAAEVQQGKSPRSVSRYLSAYRQFYRWLVREGSISTD
;
A
#
# COMPACT_ATOMS: atom_id res chain seq x y z
N MET A 1 -0.84 7.92 -15.15
CA MET A 1 -1.80 7.30 -14.20
C MET A 1 -2.06 8.23 -13.03
N LYS A 2 -3.31 8.42 -12.70
CA LYS A 2 -3.70 9.27 -11.58
C LYS A 2 -3.55 8.50 -10.26
N GLN A 3 -3.07 9.19 -9.21
CA GLN A 3 -3.05 8.62 -7.88
C GLN A 3 -4.47 8.34 -7.40
N ASP A 4 -4.70 7.15 -6.84
CA ASP A 4 -6.00 6.79 -6.27
C ASP A 4 -6.25 7.66 -5.03
N PRO A 5 -7.41 8.35 -4.96
CA PRO A 5 -7.72 9.21 -3.81
C PRO A 5 -7.72 8.48 -2.47
N VAL A 6 -7.90 7.17 -2.47
CA VAL A 6 -7.92 6.37 -1.23
C VAL A 6 -6.59 6.46 -0.49
N ILE A 7 -5.49 6.67 -1.21
CA ILE A 7 -4.17 6.80 -0.59
C ILE A 7 -4.15 8.01 0.35
N GLU A 8 -4.61 9.18 -0.12
CA GLU A 8 -4.62 10.38 0.72
C GLU A 8 -5.58 10.25 1.90
N ARG A 9 -6.71 9.59 1.70
CA ARG A 9 -7.64 9.32 2.81
C ARG A 9 -6.98 8.49 3.90
N PHE A 10 -6.22 7.48 3.51
CA PHE A 10 -5.47 6.65 4.45
C PHE A 10 -4.43 7.49 5.21
N LEU A 11 -3.69 8.33 4.49
CA LEU A 11 -2.66 9.18 5.11
C LEU A 11 -3.27 10.19 6.07
N ASP A 12 -4.41 10.77 5.73
CA ASP A 12 -5.14 11.67 6.63
C ASP A 12 -5.53 10.93 7.91
N ASN A 13 -5.96 9.68 7.81
CA ASN A 13 -6.31 8.86 8.97
C ASN A 13 -5.07 8.59 9.83
N LEU A 14 -3.95 8.26 9.23
CA LEU A 14 -2.70 8.04 9.98
C LEU A 14 -2.27 9.29 10.72
N TRP A 15 -2.37 10.43 10.07
CA TRP A 15 -2.02 11.70 10.70
C TRP A 15 -2.93 11.99 11.88
N ALA A 16 -4.24 11.81 11.70
CA ALA A 16 -5.23 12.12 12.73
C ALA A 16 -5.13 11.17 13.94
N GLU A 17 -4.91 9.88 13.70
CA GLU A 17 -4.90 8.89 14.79
C GLU A 17 -3.54 8.73 15.46
N ARG A 18 -2.44 8.86 14.69
CA ARG A 18 -1.10 8.56 15.19
C ARG A 18 -0.19 9.77 15.25
N GLY A 19 -0.57 10.87 14.61
CA GLY A 19 0.29 12.05 14.57
C GLY A 19 1.64 11.81 13.91
N LEU A 20 1.67 10.97 12.88
CA LEU A 20 2.92 10.63 12.21
C LEU A 20 3.56 11.87 11.59
N SER A 21 4.90 11.88 11.55
CA SER A 21 5.65 12.97 10.93
C SER A 21 5.43 12.99 9.41
N ASP A 22 5.73 14.15 8.81
CA ASP A 22 5.65 14.29 7.35
C ASP A 22 6.52 13.26 6.64
N ASN A 23 7.72 12.98 7.16
CA ASN A 23 8.61 12.00 6.57
C ASN A 23 7.99 10.60 6.54
N SER A 24 7.34 10.20 7.64
CA SER A 24 6.66 8.91 7.71
C SER A 24 5.50 8.85 6.72
N LEU A 25 4.70 9.92 6.66
CA LEU A 25 3.57 9.98 5.72
C LEU A 25 4.05 9.93 4.27
N GLN A 26 5.15 10.61 3.95
CA GLN A 26 5.71 10.56 2.60
C GLN A 26 6.20 9.16 2.24
N SER A 27 6.77 8.43 3.20
CA SER A 27 7.20 7.06 2.97
C SER A 27 6.01 6.15 2.64
N TYR A 28 4.92 6.26 3.40
CA TYR A 28 3.71 5.51 3.11
C TYR A 28 3.14 5.89 1.74
N ARG A 29 3.08 7.18 1.44
CA ARG A 29 2.58 7.64 0.15
C ARG A 29 3.39 7.05 -1.00
N HIS A 30 4.70 7.13 -0.90
CA HIS A 30 5.59 6.58 -1.93
C HIS A 30 5.35 5.08 -2.13
N ASP A 31 5.28 4.32 -1.03
CA ASP A 31 5.12 2.87 -1.10
C ASP A 31 3.77 2.48 -1.71
N LEU A 32 2.70 3.21 -1.37
CA LEU A 32 1.37 2.90 -1.88
C LEU A 32 1.19 3.33 -3.33
N ILE A 33 1.78 4.45 -3.73
CA ILE A 33 1.77 4.87 -5.15
C ILE A 33 2.53 3.83 -5.98
N HIS A 34 3.66 3.36 -5.48
CA HIS A 34 4.43 2.32 -6.14
C HIS A 34 3.62 1.02 -6.29
N LEU A 35 2.90 0.63 -5.22
CA LEU A 35 2.00 -0.52 -5.28
C LEU A 35 0.92 -0.31 -6.32
N GLN A 36 0.30 0.86 -6.36
CA GLN A 36 -0.74 1.16 -7.34
C GLN A 36 -0.22 0.97 -8.77
N LYS A 37 1.00 1.45 -9.04
CA LYS A 37 1.60 1.32 -10.37
C LYS A 37 1.86 -0.14 -10.73
N ARG A 38 2.37 -0.92 -9.78
CA ARG A 38 2.62 -2.35 -10.01
C ARG A 38 1.33 -3.11 -10.26
N LEU A 39 0.28 -2.83 -9.50
CA LEU A 39 -1.01 -3.46 -9.68
C LEU A 39 -1.65 -3.05 -11.01
N ALA A 40 -1.48 -1.80 -11.43
CA ALA A 40 -2.00 -1.32 -12.71
C ALA A 40 -1.42 -2.12 -13.87
N GLY A 41 -0.15 -2.54 -13.78
CA GLY A 41 0.48 -3.41 -14.76
C GLY A 41 -0.18 -4.79 -14.85
N ARG A 42 -0.94 -5.19 -13.85
CA ARG A 42 -1.71 -6.43 -13.79
C ARG A 42 -3.21 -6.18 -13.99
N ASP A 43 -3.57 -4.95 -14.34
CA ASP A 43 -4.97 -4.53 -14.53
C ASP A 43 -5.78 -4.66 -13.24
N VAL A 44 -5.17 -4.36 -12.09
CA VAL A 44 -5.78 -4.42 -10.77
C VAL A 44 -5.70 -3.06 -10.11
N VAL A 45 -6.80 -2.62 -9.48
CA VAL A 45 -6.81 -1.39 -8.66
C VAL A 45 -6.57 -1.74 -7.20
N LEU A 46 -6.15 -0.76 -6.40
CA LEU A 46 -5.82 -0.98 -4.98
C LEU A 46 -6.94 -1.68 -4.22
N MET A 47 -8.18 -1.25 -4.43
CA MET A 47 -9.34 -1.79 -3.69
C MET A 47 -9.65 -3.24 -4.04
N ASN A 48 -9.19 -3.72 -5.18
CA ASN A 48 -9.50 -5.06 -5.68
C ASN A 48 -8.34 -6.05 -5.58
N ALA A 49 -7.21 -5.62 -5.04
CA ALA A 49 -6.05 -6.49 -4.93
C ALA A 49 -6.32 -7.62 -3.96
N SER A 50 -6.04 -8.83 -4.41
CA SER A 50 -6.10 -10.03 -3.57
C SER A 50 -4.77 -10.21 -2.84
N ARG A 51 -4.76 -11.09 -1.85
CA ARG A 51 -3.53 -11.47 -1.18
C ARG A 51 -2.48 -11.97 -2.19
N GLU A 52 -2.92 -12.77 -3.17
CA GLU A 52 -2.03 -13.29 -4.22
C GLU A 52 -1.44 -12.17 -5.05
N ASP A 53 -2.23 -11.15 -5.38
CA ASP A 53 -1.74 -10.00 -6.12
C ASP A 53 -0.62 -9.30 -5.34
N LEU A 54 -0.82 -9.09 -4.05
CA LEU A 54 0.15 -8.42 -3.20
C LEU A 54 1.44 -9.23 -3.06
N LEU A 55 1.30 -10.55 -2.88
CA LEU A 55 2.47 -11.43 -2.80
C LEU A 55 3.25 -11.44 -4.11
N SER A 56 2.55 -11.41 -5.24
CA SER A 56 3.20 -11.36 -6.55
C SER A 56 3.98 -10.05 -6.73
N VAL A 57 3.41 -8.94 -6.28
CA VAL A 57 4.12 -7.65 -6.34
C VAL A 57 5.39 -7.71 -5.49
N LEU A 58 5.29 -8.23 -4.26
CA LEU A 58 6.46 -8.34 -3.38
C LEU A 58 7.52 -9.26 -3.96
N ALA A 59 7.12 -10.38 -4.56
CA ALA A 59 8.06 -11.30 -5.20
C ALA A 59 8.80 -10.61 -6.34
N ALA A 60 8.09 -9.81 -7.14
CA ALA A 60 8.71 -9.05 -8.23
C ALA A 60 9.72 -8.03 -7.70
N GLU A 61 9.43 -7.39 -6.57
CA GLU A 61 10.37 -6.46 -5.94
C GLU A 61 11.66 -7.16 -5.53
N VAL A 62 11.55 -8.35 -4.93
CA VAL A 62 12.71 -9.16 -4.58
C VAL A 62 13.53 -9.51 -5.83
N GLN A 63 12.86 -9.94 -6.89
CA GLN A 63 13.54 -10.31 -8.13
C GLN A 63 14.25 -9.13 -8.79
N GLN A 64 13.75 -7.92 -8.59
CA GLN A 64 14.36 -6.72 -9.11
C GLN A 64 15.50 -6.18 -8.24
N GLY A 65 15.85 -6.90 -7.20
CA GLY A 65 17.01 -6.57 -6.39
C GLY A 65 16.74 -5.64 -5.22
N LYS A 66 15.47 -5.43 -4.86
CA LYS A 66 15.16 -4.63 -3.67
C LYS A 66 15.68 -5.33 -2.42
N SER A 67 16.23 -4.54 -1.49
CA SER A 67 16.79 -5.09 -0.27
C SER A 67 15.70 -5.70 0.61
N PRO A 68 16.05 -6.67 1.49
CA PRO A 68 15.08 -7.20 2.46
C PRO A 68 14.44 -6.12 3.32
N ARG A 69 15.18 -5.08 3.67
CA ARG A 69 14.66 -3.95 4.46
C ARG A 69 13.55 -3.22 3.68
N SER A 70 13.78 -2.96 2.40
CA SER A 70 12.78 -2.29 1.56
C SER A 70 11.53 -3.15 1.40
N VAL A 71 11.68 -4.44 1.18
CA VAL A 71 10.56 -5.37 1.02
C VAL A 71 9.75 -5.45 2.32
N SER A 72 10.41 -5.50 3.48
CA SER A 72 9.74 -5.48 4.79
C SER A 72 8.94 -4.20 4.98
N ARG A 73 9.50 -3.06 4.57
CA ARG A 73 8.81 -1.78 4.66
C ARG A 73 7.56 -1.77 3.78
N TYR A 74 7.65 -2.25 2.55
CA TYR A 74 6.50 -2.37 1.66
C TYR A 74 5.41 -3.23 2.28
N LEU A 75 5.78 -4.40 2.79
CA LEU A 75 4.83 -5.31 3.41
C LEU A 75 4.11 -4.65 4.59
N SER A 76 4.85 -3.93 5.42
CA SER A 76 4.28 -3.23 6.57
C SER A 76 3.27 -2.17 6.12
N ALA A 77 3.62 -1.39 5.09
CA ALA A 77 2.72 -0.38 4.54
C ALA A 77 1.45 -1.01 3.98
N TYR A 78 1.58 -2.11 3.23
CA TYR A 78 0.43 -2.81 2.66
C TYR A 78 -0.49 -3.34 3.76
N ARG A 79 0.06 -3.96 4.80
CA ARG A 79 -0.74 -4.47 5.92
C ARG A 79 -1.55 -3.37 6.59
N GLN A 80 -0.93 -2.25 6.86
CA GLN A 80 -1.61 -1.14 7.52
C GLN A 80 -2.71 -0.56 6.65
N PHE A 81 -2.43 -0.41 5.36
CA PHE A 81 -3.39 0.13 4.40
C PHE A 81 -4.63 -0.77 4.28
N TYR A 82 -4.43 -2.07 4.08
CA TYR A 82 -5.55 -3.00 3.88
C TYR A 82 -6.32 -3.25 5.17
N ARG A 83 -5.68 -3.25 6.33
CA ARG A 83 -6.38 -3.28 7.61
C ARG A 83 -7.28 -2.07 7.78
N TRP A 84 -6.79 -0.91 7.40
CA TRP A 84 -7.59 0.31 7.45
C TRP A 84 -8.80 0.22 6.51
N LEU A 85 -8.62 -0.28 5.28
CA LEU A 85 -9.72 -0.48 4.34
C LEU A 85 -10.79 -1.41 4.90
N VAL A 86 -10.40 -2.48 5.59
CA VAL A 86 -11.34 -3.38 6.23
C VAL A 86 -12.11 -2.66 7.34
N ARG A 87 -11.41 -1.91 8.20
CA ARG A 87 -12.06 -1.16 9.29
C ARG A 87 -13.06 -0.13 8.76
N GLU A 88 -12.74 0.51 7.63
CA GLU A 88 -13.62 1.49 7.01
C GLU A 88 -14.81 0.83 6.30
N GLY A 89 -14.82 -0.48 6.18
CA GLY A 89 -15.86 -1.18 5.44
C GLY A 89 -15.73 -1.05 3.94
N SER A 90 -14.60 -0.56 3.44
CA SER A 90 -14.38 -0.39 2.00
C SER A 90 -14.14 -1.71 1.29
N ILE A 91 -13.56 -2.67 2.00
CA ILE A 91 -13.36 -4.03 1.49
C ILE A 91 -13.72 -5.02 2.60
N SER A 92 -13.99 -6.25 2.22
CA SER A 92 -14.24 -7.32 3.20
C SER A 92 -12.94 -8.01 3.55
N THR A 93 -12.94 -8.68 4.71
CA THR A 93 -11.79 -9.50 5.14
C THR A 93 -11.66 -10.72 4.22
N ASP A 94 -10.44 -11.08 3.92
CA ASP A 94 -10.17 -12.32 3.19
C ASP A 94 -10.44 -13.54 4.05
#